data_1598c371b523e817a37ce1dc4718d3f9
#
_entry.id   1598c371b523e817a37ce1dc4718d3f9
#
_cell.length_a   1.000
_cell.length_b   1.000
_cell.length_c   1.000
_cell.angle_alpha   90.00
_cell.angle_beta   90.00
_cell.angle_gamma   90.00
#
_symmetry.space_group_name_H-M   'P 1'
#
loop_
_entity.id
_entity.type
_entity.pdbx_description
1 polymer ?
#
loop_
_entity_poly.entity_id
_entity_poly.type
_entity_poly.pdbx_seq_one_letter_code
_entity_poly.pdbx_strand_id
1 'polypeptide(L)'
;MSFEKFSYTISQRLRYSWFLANHAATMRLSRPARRPASSTANTFPSAREISSDLSSLFFRDWANIEAGLYVAPEQQWPNPIRVLKKARAYFRDLKKVNQRIVAGNSREVAHSLRNTSLPAYYLQNFHFQTDGYLSDASAELYDYQVEVLFSGGAETMRRQALVPLRSAFCGKNIRDINVLDLACGTGRFMANIKQNYPRLAVSGIDLSAPYLRLAKKTLKHWSRFELVHGNGENLPFSDESFDAVSCIYLFHELPRPVRRNVTNEIYRVLKPKGRFIFVDSLQPGDHPPFDSLLAHFPYATHEPFYTDFLNDDLEHLFRSAGFGIHSLERAFFSRIMTLIK
;
A
#
# COMPACT_ATOMS: atom_id res chain seq x y z
N MET A 1 -20.19 0.62 -26.01
CA MET A 1 -19.03 0.70 -25.06
C MET A 1 -18.10 1.76 -25.62
N SER A 2 -17.74 2.79 -24.83
CA SER A 2 -16.81 3.83 -25.30
C SER A 2 -15.44 3.22 -25.60
N PHE A 3 -14.67 3.85 -26.51
CA PHE A 3 -13.29 3.42 -26.81
C PHE A 3 -12.41 3.39 -25.57
N GLU A 4 -12.57 4.35 -24.66
CA GLU A 4 -11.85 4.41 -23.40
C GLU A 4 -12.15 3.22 -22.49
N LYS A 5 -13.44 2.85 -22.36
CA LYS A 5 -13.86 1.65 -21.60
C LYS A 5 -13.28 0.37 -22.18
N PHE A 6 -13.27 0.27 -23.49
CA PHE A 6 -12.69 -0.88 -24.19
C PHE A 6 -11.17 -0.97 -23.95
N SER A 7 -10.45 0.15 -24.14
CA SER A 7 -9.02 0.24 -23.91
C SER A 7 -8.66 -0.10 -22.46
N TYR A 8 -9.36 0.49 -21.49
CA TYR A 8 -9.21 0.19 -20.07
C TYR A 8 -9.42 -1.31 -19.79
N THR A 9 -10.53 -1.87 -20.27
CA THR A 9 -10.88 -3.28 -20.02
C THR A 9 -9.82 -4.24 -20.55
N ILE A 10 -9.31 -4.00 -21.76
CA ILE A 10 -8.24 -4.81 -22.36
C ILE A 10 -6.96 -4.68 -21.56
N SER A 11 -6.55 -3.46 -21.21
CA SER A 11 -5.33 -3.24 -20.46
C SER A 11 -5.37 -3.92 -19.08
N GLN A 12 -6.51 -3.84 -18.37
CA GLN A 12 -6.67 -4.52 -17.07
C GLN A 12 -6.67 -6.06 -17.22
N ARG A 13 -7.29 -6.61 -18.27
CA ARG A 13 -7.25 -8.06 -18.53
C ARG A 13 -5.83 -8.57 -18.81
N LEU A 14 -5.09 -7.85 -19.66
CA LEU A 14 -3.69 -8.19 -19.94
C LEU A 14 -2.80 -8.09 -18.70
N ARG A 15 -2.98 -7.02 -17.93
CA ARG A 15 -2.28 -6.82 -16.66
C ARG A 15 -2.59 -7.94 -15.66
N TYR A 16 -3.85 -8.25 -15.45
CA TYR A 16 -4.30 -9.34 -14.61
C TYR A 16 -3.68 -10.69 -15.06
N SER A 17 -3.81 -11.03 -16.34
CA SER A 17 -3.27 -12.29 -16.88
C SER A 17 -1.75 -12.40 -16.68
N TRP A 18 -1.02 -11.29 -16.88
CA TRP A 18 0.41 -11.23 -16.66
C TRP A 18 0.77 -11.47 -15.19
N PHE A 19 0.18 -10.72 -14.27
CA PHE A 19 0.52 -10.82 -12.86
C PHE A 19 -0.02 -12.11 -12.22
N LEU A 20 -1.15 -12.61 -12.67
CA LEU A 20 -1.65 -13.93 -12.25
C LEU A 20 -0.69 -15.05 -12.68
N ALA A 21 -0.17 -15.02 -13.90
CA ALA A 21 0.84 -15.99 -14.34
C ALA A 21 2.12 -15.89 -13.52
N ASN A 22 2.58 -14.69 -13.19
CA ASN A 22 3.74 -14.47 -12.32
C ASN A 22 3.45 -14.94 -10.87
N HIS A 23 2.26 -14.68 -10.35
CA HIS A 23 1.82 -15.19 -9.05
C HIS A 23 1.83 -16.72 -9.01
N ALA A 24 1.22 -17.37 -10.00
CA ALA A 24 1.19 -18.82 -10.11
C ALA A 24 2.62 -19.41 -10.23
N ALA A 25 3.50 -18.78 -11.00
CA ALA A 25 4.90 -19.17 -11.09
C ALA A 25 5.62 -19.01 -9.74
N THR A 26 5.37 -17.90 -9.04
CA THR A 26 5.91 -17.67 -7.69
C THR A 26 5.49 -18.77 -6.73
N MET A 27 4.19 -19.09 -6.67
CA MET A 27 3.67 -20.14 -5.80
C MET A 27 4.28 -21.53 -6.10
N ARG A 28 4.57 -21.83 -7.37
CA ARG A 28 5.24 -23.10 -7.77
C ARG A 28 6.73 -23.11 -7.41
N LEU A 29 7.40 -21.97 -7.46
CA LEU A 29 8.83 -21.84 -7.22
C LEU A 29 9.15 -21.56 -5.75
N SER A 30 8.18 -21.04 -4.98
CA SER A 30 8.34 -20.76 -3.56
C SER A 30 8.26 -22.06 -2.76
N ARG A 31 9.13 -22.15 -1.76
CA ARG A 31 9.03 -23.23 -0.77
C ARG A 31 8.00 -22.82 0.29
N PRO A 32 7.08 -23.73 0.68
CA PRO A 32 6.11 -23.38 1.71
C PRO A 32 6.83 -23.09 3.02
N ALA A 33 6.48 -21.95 3.64
CA ALA A 33 6.85 -21.69 5.02
C ALA A 33 6.28 -22.80 5.92
N ARG A 34 6.98 -23.12 7.01
CA ARG A 34 6.49 -24.12 7.99
C ARG A 34 5.15 -23.64 8.54
N ARG A 35 4.08 -24.40 8.28
CA ARG A 35 2.76 -24.13 8.87
C ARG A 35 2.83 -24.42 10.39
N PRO A 36 2.26 -23.56 11.23
CA PRO A 36 2.03 -23.92 12.62
C PRO A 36 1.04 -25.11 12.68
N ALA A 37 1.26 -26.03 13.59
CA ALA A 37 0.49 -27.26 13.74
C ALA A 37 -1.00 -27.05 14.15
N SER A 38 -1.41 -25.82 14.44
CA SER A 38 -2.74 -25.48 14.99
C SER A 38 -3.65 -24.72 14.03
N SER A 39 -3.47 -24.79 12.70
CA SER A 39 -4.44 -24.18 11.78
C SER A 39 -5.72 -25.01 11.79
N THR A 40 -6.71 -24.62 12.59
CA THR A 40 -8.10 -25.03 12.45
C THR A 40 -8.52 -24.86 10.99
N ALA A 41 -9.19 -25.88 10.46
CA ALA A 41 -9.52 -26.02 9.03
C ALA A 41 -10.56 -24.98 8.57
N ASN A 42 -10.15 -23.72 8.45
CA ASN A 42 -10.90 -22.75 7.66
C ASN A 42 -10.58 -23.03 6.19
N THR A 43 -11.61 -23.25 5.40
CA THR A 43 -11.49 -23.45 3.96
C THR A 43 -10.95 -22.17 3.32
N PHE A 44 -9.84 -22.28 2.58
CA PHE A 44 -9.34 -21.17 1.78
C PHE A 44 -10.35 -20.83 0.68
N PRO A 45 -10.51 -19.55 0.33
CA PRO A 45 -11.34 -19.15 -0.80
C PRO A 45 -10.81 -19.79 -2.09
N SER A 46 -11.73 -20.18 -2.95
CA SER A 46 -11.38 -20.72 -4.26
C SER A 46 -10.76 -19.64 -5.15
N ALA A 47 -9.95 -20.06 -6.13
CA ALA A 47 -9.42 -19.15 -7.14
C ALA A 47 -10.53 -18.39 -7.88
N ARG A 48 -11.72 -18.98 -8.02
CA ARG A 48 -12.89 -18.34 -8.63
C ARG A 48 -13.42 -17.20 -7.77
N GLU A 49 -13.52 -17.37 -6.46
CA GLU A 49 -13.97 -16.33 -5.52
C GLU A 49 -12.99 -15.14 -5.52
N ILE A 50 -11.68 -15.43 -5.44
CA ILE A 50 -10.64 -14.39 -5.49
C ILE A 50 -10.70 -13.63 -6.83
N SER A 51 -10.82 -14.34 -7.96
CA SER A 51 -10.90 -13.73 -9.29
C SER A 51 -12.18 -12.91 -9.48
N SER A 52 -13.31 -13.38 -8.94
CA SER A 52 -14.58 -12.64 -8.97
C SER A 52 -14.49 -11.34 -8.19
N ASP A 53 -13.90 -11.38 -6.99
CA ASP A 53 -13.75 -10.20 -6.15
C ASP A 53 -12.77 -9.17 -6.76
N LEU A 54 -11.66 -9.64 -7.34
CA LEU A 54 -10.74 -8.79 -8.09
C LEU A 54 -11.40 -8.17 -9.33
N SER A 55 -12.26 -8.91 -10.03
CA SER A 55 -13.04 -8.38 -11.16
C SER A 55 -14.00 -7.29 -10.69
N SER A 56 -14.64 -7.47 -9.53
CA SER A 56 -15.50 -6.46 -8.92
C SER A 56 -14.74 -5.17 -8.60
N LEU A 57 -13.48 -5.27 -8.15
CA LEU A 57 -12.60 -4.12 -7.96
C LEU A 57 -12.37 -3.35 -9.29
N PHE A 58 -12.09 -4.05 -10.40
CA PHE A 58 -11.89 -3.39 -11.70
C PHE A 58 -13.18 -2.76 -12.24
N PHE A 59 -14.32 -3.38 -12.03
CA PHE A 59 -15.61 -2.78 -12.38
C PHE A 59 -15.89 -1.51 -11.58
N ARG A 60 -15.61 -1.52 -10.28
CA ARG A 60 -15.73 -0.34 -9.42
C ARG A 60 -14.77 0.77 -9.85
N ASP A 61 -13.52 0.43 -10.17
CA ASP A 61 -12.52 1.39 -10.65
C ASP A 61 -12.99 2.09 -11.94
N TRP A 62 -13.53 1.31 -12.88
CA TRP A 62 -14.11 1.90 -14.09
C TRP A 62 -15.32 2.76 -13.79
N ALA A 63 -16.24 2.32 -12.93
CA ALA A 63 -17.43 3.10 -12.55
C ALA A 63 -17.03 4.46 -11.93
N ASN A 64 -15.99 4.49 -11.11
CA ASN A 64 -15.44 5.72 -10.53
C ASN A 64 -14.86 6.66 -11.61
N ILE A 65 -14.17 6.11 -12.62
CA ILE A 65 -13.64 6.86 -13.77
C ILE A 65 -14.81 7.43 -14.59
N GLU A 66 -15.80 6.63 -14.92
CA GLU A 66 -16.99 7.00 -15.69
C GLU A 66 -17.83 8.08 -14.96
N ALA A 67 -17.89 8.00 -13.63
CA ALA A 67 -18.52 9.02 -12.78
C ALA A 67 -17.68 10.30 -12.60
N GLY A 68 -16.48 10.39 -13.19
CA GLY A 68 -15.58 11.54 -13.07
C GLY A 68 -15.04 11.76 -11.66
N LEU A 69 -14.96 10.69 -10.84
CA LEU A 69 -14.37 10.77 -9.50
C LEU A 69 -12.85 10.88 -9.57
N TYR A 70 -12.24 10.27 -10.56
CA TYR A 70 -10.84 10.42 -10.94
C TYR A 70 -10.62 10.02 -12.42
N VAL A 71 -9.50 10.42 -12.98
CA VAL A 71 -9.15 10.12 -14.38
C VAL A 71 -8.56 8.72 -14.54
N ALA A 72 -8.73 8.12 -15.72
CA ALA A 72 -8.08 6.87 -16.05
C ALA A 72 -6.55 6.98 -15.96
N PRO A 73 -5.82 5.93 -15.56
CA PRO A 73 -4.37 5.96 -15.51
C PRO A 73 -3.77 6.27 -16.89
N GLU A 74 -2.85 7.24 -16.97
CA GLU A 74 -2.17 7.60 -18.24
C GLU A 74 -1.41 6.42 -18.84
N GLN A 75 -0.70 5.67 -18.01
CA GLN A 75 0.03 4.48 -18.42
C GLN A 75 -0.76 3.23 -18.07
N GLN A 76 -1.76 2.91 -18.88
CA GLN A 76 -2.51 1.67 -18.69
C GLN A 76 -1.61 0.43 -18.92
N TRP A 77 -0.57 0.57 -19.75
CA TRP A 77 0.37 -0.50 -20.03
C TRP A 77 1.82 0.00 -20.05
N PRO A 78 2.67 -0.47 -19.12
CA PRO A 78 4.07 -0.09 -19.13
C PRO A 78 4.81 -0.73 -20.31
N ASN A 79 5.91 -0.12 -20.72
CA ASN A 79 6.79 -0.63 -21.78
C ASN A 79 7.12 -2.11 -21.54
N PRO A 80 6.83 -3.04 -22.50
CA PRO A 80 7.01 -4.48 -22.34
C PRO A 80 8.42 -4.88 -21.95
N ILE A 81 9.44 -4.20 -22.48
CA ILE A 81 10.84 -4.47 -22.16
C ILE A 81 11.13 -4.18 -20.67
N ARG A 82 10.55 -3.10 -20.12
CA ARG A 82 10.69 -2.77 -18.70
C ARG A 82 9.99 -3.80 -17.82
N VAL A 83 8.80 -4.25 -18.23
CA VAL A 83 8.06 -5.30 -17.52
C VAL A 83 8.84 -6.60 -17.48
N LEU A 84 9.39 -7.05 -18.60
CA LEU A 84 10.22 -8.26 -18.68
C LEU A 84 11.51 -8.13 -17.85
N LYS A 85 12.17 -6.97 -17.86
CA LYS A 85 13.33 -6.72 -17.01
C LYS A 85 12.97 -6.82 -15.52
N LYS A 86 11.84 -6.25 -15.10
CA LYS A 86 11.35 -6.33 -13.72
C LYS A 86 10.97 -7.77 -13.34
N ALA A 87 10.28 -8.50 -14.20
CA ALA A 87 9.97 -9.91 -13.98
C ALA A 87 11.25 -10.74 -13.78
N ARG A 88 12.24 -10.55 -14.65
CA ARG A 88 13.52 -11.26 -14.52
C ARG A 88 14.27 -10.92 -13.23
N ALA A 89 14.24 -9.65 -12.81
CA ALA A 89 14.83 -9.22 -11.54
C ALA A 89 14.08 -9.85 -10.36
N TYR A 90 12.74 -9.84 -10.38
CA TYR A 90 11.88 -10.45 -9.39
C TYR A 90 12.16 -11.94 -9.20
N PHE A 91 12.17 -12.74 -10.28
CA PHE A 91 12.45 -14.18 -10.18
C PHE A 91 13.89 -14.49 -9.79
N ARG A 92 14.83 -13.59 -10.07
CA ARG A 92 16.22 -13.71 -9.56
C ARG A 92 16.26 -13.48 -8.04
N ASP A 93 15.55 -12.48 -7.53
CA ASP A 93 15.47 -12.20 -6.10
C ASP A 93 14.69 -13.27 -5.35
N LEU A 94 13.64 -13.85 -5.95
CA LEU A 94 12.84 -14.91 -5.37
C LEU A 94 13.68 -16.11 -4.89
N LYS A 95 14.80 -16.41 -5.55
CA LYS A 95 15.74 -17.45 -5.09
C LYS A 95 16.33 -17.10 -3.73
N LYS A 96 16.70 -15.84 -3.50
CA LYS A 96 17.25 -15.35 -2.23
C LYS A 96 16.15 -15.32 -1.16
N VAL A 97 14.95 -14.88 -1.53
CA VAL A 97 13.76 -14.92 -0.67
C VAL A 97 13.51 -16.36 -0.18
N ASN A 98 13.49 -17.35 -1.09
CA ASN A 98 13.32 -18.75 -0.73
C ASN A 98 14.42 -19.28 0.20
N GLN A 99 15.66 -18.84 0.02
CA GLN A 99 16.77 -19.20 0.92
C GLN A 99 16.52 -18.67 2.33
N ARG A 100 16.04 -17.42 2.48
CA ARG A 100 15.69 -16.83 3.78
C ARG A 100 14.51 -17.54 4.43
N ILE A 101 13.47 -17.86 3.68
CA ILE A 101 12.32 -18.62 4.17
C ILE A 101 12.77 -19.97 4.77
N VAL A 102 13.62 -20.70 4.05
CA VAL A 102 14.14 -22.00 4.50
C VAL A 102 15.03 -21.87 5.72
N ALA A 103 15.89 -20.83 5.76
CA ALA A 103 16.80 -20.57 6.86
C ALA A 103 16.12 -19.93 8.08
N GLY A 104 14.85 -19.48 7.95
CA GLY A 104 14.18 -18.70 8.99
C GLY A 104 14.85 -17.34 9.26
N ASN A 105 15.62 -16.83 8.28
CA ASN A 105 16.40 -15.61 8.43
C ASN A 105 15.63 -14.40 7.93
N SER A 106 15.16 -13.59 8.87
CA SER A 106 14.35 -12.40 8.61
C SER A 106 14.99 -11.11 9.14
N ARG A 107 16.21 -11.19 9.68
CA ARG A 107 16.90 -10.07 10.35
C ARG A 107 18.30 -9.78 9.78
N GLU A 108 18.57 -10.15 8.53
CA GLU A 108 19.85 -9.84 7.88
C GLU A 108 20.14 -8.34 7.89
N VAL A 109 19.12 -7.53 7.66
CA VAL A 109 19.20 -6.06 7.67
C VAL A 109 19.65 -5.53 9.04
N ALA A 110 19.11 -6.06 10.15
CA ALA A 110 19.49 -5.65 11.48
C ALA A 110 20.96 -5.96 11.79
N HIS A 111 21.48 -7.07 11.25
CA HIS A 111 22.87 -7.44 11.44
C HIS A 111 23.84 -6.56 10.62
N SER A 112 23.43 -6.10 9.44
CA SER A 112 24.24 -5.26 8.57
C SER A 112 24.29 -3.78 8.99
N LEU A 113 23.28 -3.31 9.74
CA LEU A 113 23.11 -1.90 10.12
C LEU A 113 23.11 -1.65 11.62
N ARG A 114 24.08 -2.20 12.34
CA ARG A 114 24.16 -2.12 13.81
C ARG A 114 24.25 -0.69 14.39
N ASN A 115 24.73 0.29 13.61
CA ASN A 115 24.93 1.68 14.03
C ASN A 115 24.04 2.64 13.23
N THR A 116 22.73 2.44 13.25
CA THR A 116 21.78 3.30 12.54
C THR A 116 20.85 3.99 13.53
N SER A 117 20.37 5.18 13.17
CA SER A 117 19.30 5.90 13.86
C SER A 117 17.89 5.38 13.52
N LEU A 118 17.79 4.35 12.67
CA LEU A 118 16.51 3.77 12.28
C LEU A 118 15.89 2.97 13.43
N PRO A 119 14.56 2.99 13.58
CA PRO A 119 13.86 2.23 14.62
C PRO A 119 14.10 0.73 14.47
N ALA A 120 14.22 0.03 15.59
CA ALA A 120 14.50 -1.42 15.61
C ALA A 120 13.41 -2.24 14.89
N TYR A 121 12.14 -1.81 14.96
CA TYR A 121 11.05 -2.48 14.27
C TYR A 121 11.17 -2.40 12.75
N TYR A 122 11.85 -1.40 12.22
CA TYR A 122 12.05 -1.19 10.78
C TYR A 122 13.21 -2.02 10.22
N LEU A 123 14.14 -2.46 11.06
CA LEU A 123 15.33 -3.23 10.68
C LEU A 123 15.00 -4.72 10.47
N GLN A 124 14.12 -5.00 9.53
CA GLN A 124 13.62 -6.34 9.19
C GLN A 124 13.62 -6.58 7.70
N ASN A 125 13.68 -7.84 7.31
CA ASN A 125 13.45 -8.24 5.91
C ASN A 125 11.95 -8.48 5.69
N PHE A 126 11.14 -7.42 5.75
CA PHE A 126 9.73 -7.52 5.41
C PHE A 126 9.55 -8.27 4.10
N HIS A 127 8.54 -9.14 4.01
CA HIS A 127 8.29 -10.03 2.89
C HIS A 127 9.49 -10.96 2.54
N PHE A 128 10.42 -11.18 3.47
CA PHE A 128 11.72 -11.82 3.21
C PHE A 128 12.52 -11.18 2.07
N GLN A 129 12.15 -9.97 1.64
CA GLN A 129 12.83 -9.30 0.53
C GLN A 129 14.27 -8.93 0.88
N THR A 130 15.11 -8.91 -0.15
CA THR A 130 16.51 -8.53 -0.01
C THR A 130 16.60 -7.07 0.45
N ASP A 131 17.40 -6.83 1.49
CA ASP A 131 17.65 -5.51 2.09
C ASP A 131 16.45 -4.82 2.73
N GLY A 132 15.32 -5.51 2.94
CA GLY A 132 14.11 -4.89 3.47
C GLY A 132 13.70 -3.66 2.63
N TYR A 133 13.46 -2.52 3.26
CA TYR A 133 13.16 -1.24 2.58
C TYR A 133 14.40 -0.32 2.44
N LEU A 134 15.62 -0.85 2.53
CA LEU A 134 16.84 -0.07 2.75
C LEU A 134 17.81 -0.02 1.56
N SER A 135 17.40 -0.48 0.37
CA SER A 135 18.22 -0.38 -0.83
C SER A 135 17.46 0.15 -2.05
N ASP A 136 18.17 0.77 -2.99
CA ASP A 136 17.59 1.18 -4.27
C ASP A 136 17.10 -0.03 -5.08
N ALA A 137 17.77 -1.17 -4.96
CA ALA A 137 17.36 -2.41 -5.63
C ALA A 137 16.02 -2.92 -5.10
N SER A 138 15.81 -2.86 -3.77
CA SER A 138 14.52 -3.17 -3.15
C SER A 138 13.42 -2.20 -3.65
N ALA A 139 13.67 -0.89 -3.60
CA ALA A 139 12.72 0.11 -4.05
C ALA A 139 12.29 -0.10 -5.52
N GLU A 140 13.25 -0.37 -6.42
CA GLU A 140 12.97 -0.62 -7.85
C GLU A 140 12.12 -1.88 -8.09
N LEU A 141 12.17 -2.85 -7.17
CA LEU A 141 11.46 -4.12 -7.30
C LEU A 141 10.09 -4.11 -6.59
N TYR A 142 9.94 -3.31 -5.54
CA TYR A 142 8.80 -3.30 -4.63
C TYR A 142 7.44 -3.24 -5.35
N ASP A 143 7.23 -2.25 -6.20
CA ASP A 143 5.94 -2.09 -6.91
C ASP A 143 5.59 -3.33 -7.74
N TYR A 144 6.59 -4.01 -8.32
CA TYR A 144 6.38 -5.23 -9.07
C TYR A 144 6.01 -6.41 -8.18
N GLN A 145 6.68 -6.54 -7.02
CA GLN A 145 6.39 -7.57 -6.02
C GLN A 145 4.95 -7.49 -5.51
N VAL A 146 4.51 -6.27 -5.15
CA VAL A 146 3.16 -6.03 -4.65
C VAL A 146 2.11 -6.31 -5.74
N GLU A 147 2.38 -5.97 -7.00
CA GLU A 147 1.48 -6.33 -8.10
C GLU A 147 1.40 -7.85 -8.34
N VAL A 148 2.52 -8.58 -8.22
CA VAL A 148 2.51 -10.05 -8.28
C VAL A 148 1.69 -10.62 -7.13
N LEU A 149 1.86 -10.10 -5.91
CA LEU A 149 1.12 -10.54 -4.72
C LEU A 149 -0.40 -10.44 -4.92
N PHE A 150 -0.87 -9.31 -5.43
CA PHE A 150 -2.30 -9.02 -5.63
C PHE A 150 -2.77 -9.25 -7.08
N SER A 151 -2.05 -10.04 -7.87
CA SER A 151 -2.43 -10.43 -9.24
C SER A 151 -2.79 -9.24 -10.13
N GLY A 152 -2.08 -8.11 -9.99
CA GLY A 152 -2.30 -6.88 -10.77
C GLY A 152 -3.34 -5.92 -10.18
N GLY A 153 -3.88 -6.21 -9.00
CA GLY A 153 -4.91 -5.39 -8.35
C GLY A 153 -4.38 -4.27 -7.46
N ALA A 154 -3.09 -4.29 -7.09
CA ALA A 154 -2.53 -3.39 -6.08
C ALA A 154 -2.71 -1.91 -6.42
N GLU A 155 -2.40 -1.52 -7.64
CA GLU A 155 -2.57 -0.13 -8.09
C GLU A 155 -4.04 0.30 -8.10
N THR A 156 -4.95 -0.63 -8.45
CA THR A 156 -6.39 -0.36 -8.46
C THR A 156 -6.95 -0.24 -7.04
N MET A 157 -6.49 -1.06 -6.08
CA MET A 157 -6.82 -0.91 -4.66
C MET A 157 -6.38 0.46 -4.14
N ARG A 158 -5.12 0.86 -4.42
CA ARG A 158 -4.55 2.15 -4.01
C ARG A 158 -5.35 3.33 -4.57
N ARG A 159 -5.77 3.26 -5.84
CA ARG A 159 -6.57 4.32 -6.48
C ARG A 159 -7.92 4.57 -5.83
N GLN A 160 -8.51 3.55 -5.19
CA GLN A 160 -9.79 3.75 -4.50
C GLN A 160 -9.70 4.82 -3.40
N ALA A 161 -8.51 5.09 -2.84
CA ALA A 161 -8.28 6.17 -1.88
C ALA A 161 -8.51 7.58 -2.46
N LEU A 162 -8.50 7.74 -3.79
CA LEU A 162 -8.80 9.04 -4.42
C LEU A 162 -10.25 9.47 -4.20
N VAL A 163 -11.18 8.53 -4.07
CA VAL A 163 -12.61 8.85 -3.86
C VAL A 163 -12.81 9.59 -2.54
N PRO A 164 -12.42 9.05 -1.38
CA PRO A 164 -12.53 9.78 -0.12
C PRO A 164 -11.62 11.01 -0.07
N LEU A 165 -10.44 10.98 -0.70
CA LEU A 165 -9.55 12.13 -0.73
C LEU A 165 -10.20 13.34 -1.43
N ARG A 166 -10.92 13.11 -2.54
CA ARG A 166 -11.66 14.18 -3.26
C ARG A 166 -12.62 14.92 -2.34
N SER A 167 -13.24 14.23 -1.39
CA SER A 167 -14.20 14.86 -0.48
C SER A 167 -13.58 15.92 0.45
N ALA A 168 -12.25 15.86 0.69
CA ALA A 168 -11.53 16.87 1.46
C ALA A 168 -11.42 18.22 0.72
N PHE A 169 -11.65 18.22 -0.60
CA PHE A 169 -11.44 19.37 -1.49
C PHE A 169 -12.74 20.12 -1.82
N CYS A 170 -13.89 19.57 -1.41
CA CYS A 170 -15.19 20.10 -1.77
C CYS A 170 -15.32 21.57 -1.30
N GLY A 171 -15.68 22.46 -2.23
CA GLY A 171 -15.86 23.89 -1.94
C GLY A 171 -14.58 24.69 -1.69
N LYS A 172 -13.40 24.10 -1.87
CA LYS A 172 -12.11 24.76 -1.64
C LYS A 172 -11.38 25.00 -2.96
N ASN A 173 -10.56 26.06 -3.00
CA ASN A 173 -9.61 26.24 -4.09
C ASN A 173 -8.46 25.24 -3.95
N ILE A 174 -8.25 24.39 -4.96
CA ILE A 174 -7.26 23.32 -4.96
C ILE A 174 -5.81 23.81 -4.73
N ARG A 175 -5.53 25.09 -4.99
CA ARG A 175 -4.19 25.69 -4.79
C ARG A 175 -3.86 25.97 -3.33
N ASP A 176 -4.90 26.08 -2.49
CA ASP A 176 -4.79 26.45 -1.07
C ASP A 176 -4.86 25.20 -0.16
N ILE A 177 -4.98 24.01 -0.78
CA ILE A 177 -5.05 22.73 -0.09
C ILE A 177 -3.68 22.10 -0.01
N ASN A 178 -3.35 21.58 1.17
CA ASN A 178 -2.15 20.81 1.44
C ASN A 178 -2.53 19.37 1.79
N VAL A 179 -1.89 18.41 1.14
CA VAL A 179 -2.06 16.97 1.42
C VAL A 179 -0.74 16.37 1.85
N LEU A 180 -0.76 15.54 2.88
CA LEU A 180 0.36 14.69 3.28
C LEU A 180 0.07 13.25 2.86
N ASP A 181 1.04 12.61 2.21
CA ASP A 181 1.08 11.16 1.99
C ASP A 181 2.11 10.55 2.94
N LEU A 182 1.62 9.94 4.02
CA LEU A 182 2.45 9.32 5.07
C LEU A 182 2.87 7.92 4.65
N ALA A 183 4.15 7.62 4.77
CA ALA A 183 4.80 6.42 4.22
C ALA A 183 4.59 6.33 2.70
N CYS A 184 4.94 7.40 2.00
CA CYS A 184 4.66 7.56 0.57
C CYS A 184 5.42 6.56 -0.33
N GLY A 185 6.40 5.84 0.21
CA GLY A 185 7.16 4.79 -0.47
C GLY A 185 7.77 5.28 -1.77
N THR A 186 7.45 4.61 -2.87
CA THR A 186 7.92 4.92 -4.23
C THR A 186 7.15 6.08 -4.90
N GLY A 187 6.28 6.78 -4.16
CA GLY A 187 5.50 7.92 -4.63
C GLY A 187 4.33 7.58 -5.56
N ARG A 188 3.86 6.32 -5.56
CA ARG A 188 2.79 5.86 -6.46
C ARG A 188 1.47 6.56 -6.19
N PHE A 189 1.06 6.67 -4.92
CA PHE A 189 -0.19 7.36 -4.61
C PHE A 189 -0.09 8.86 -4.83
N MET A 190 1.05 9.48 -4.50
CA MET A 190 1.31 10.88 -4.85
C MET A 190 1.19 11.13 -6.36
N ALA A 191 1.69 10.21 -7.21
CA ALA A 191 1.53 10.32 -8.66
C ALA A 191 0.06 10.24 -9.07
N ASN A 192 -0.74 9.36 -8.47
CA ASN A 192 -2.18 9.31 -8.70
C ASN A 192 -2.89 10.61 -8.28
N ILE A 193 -2.51 11.19 -7.13
CA ILE A 193 -3.02 12.50 -6.71
C ILE A 193 -2.65 13.57 -7.74
N LYS A 194 -1.38 13.63 -8.16
CA LYS A 194 -0.89 14.64 -9.09
C LYS A 194 -1.51 14.53 -10.49
N GLN A 195 -1.78 13.31 -10.95
CA GLN A 195 -2.49 13.09 -12.22
C GLN A 195 -3.90 13.68 -12.21
N ASN A 196 -4.59 13.59 -11.08
CA ASN A 196 -5.95 14.10 -10.90
C ASN A 196 -5.98 15.59 -10.55
N TYR A 197 -5.00 16.04 -9.77
CA TYR A 197 -4.91 17.40 -9.22
C TYR A 197 -3.51 17.99 -9.40
N PRO A 198 -3.10 18.35 -10.64
CA PRO A 198 -1.72 18.79 -10.92
C PRO A 198 -1.27 20.01 -10.09
N ARG A 199 -2.22 20.87 -9.70
CA ARG A 199 -1.98 22.12 -8.95
C ARG A 199 -2.02 21.96 -7.43
N LEU A 200 -2.39 20.76 -6.92
CA LEU A 200 -2.44 20.46 -5.49
C LEU A 200 -1.02 20.43 -4.92
N ALA A 201 -0.82 21.00 -3.72
CA ALA A 201 0.41 20.80 -2.96
C ALA A 201 0.36 19.44 -2.24
N VAL A 202 1.37 18.61 -2.47
CA VAL A 202 1.45 17.27 -1.86
C VAL A 202 2.81 17.05 -1.25
N SER A 203 2.86 16.84 0.06
CA SER A 203 4.06 16.43 0.78
C SER A 203 4.03 14.92 0.96
N GLY A 204 5.14 14.24 0.68
CA GLY A 204 5.33 12.83 0.98
C GLY A 204 6.40 12.66 2.05
N ILE A 205 6.17 11.82 3.04
CA ILE A 205 7.17 11.47 4.03
C ILE A 205 7.37 9.97 4.07
N ASP A 206 8.62 9.53 4.14
CA ASP A 206 8.98 8.11 4.26
C ASP A 206 10.27 7.93 5.05
N LEU A 207 10.39 6.82 5.74
CA LEU A 207 11.59 6.46 6.51
C LEU A 207 12.70 5.89 5.61
N SER A 208 12.38 5.49 4.39
CA SER A 208 13.31 4.94 3.41
C SER A 208 13.87 5.98 2.46
N ALA A 209 15.10 6.39 2.66
CA ALA A 209 15.79 7.27 1.71
C ALA A 209 15.90 6.68 0.28
N PRO A 210 16.16 5.35 0.07
CA PRO A 210 16.08 4.72 -1.24
C PRO A 210 14.72 4.86 -1.92
N TYR A 211 13.63 4.63 -1.17
CA TYR A 211 12.27 4.75 -1.71
C TYR A 211 11.94 6.19 -2.10
N LEU A 212 12.37 7.17 -1.28
CA LEU A 212 12.22 8.59 -1.63
C LEU A 212 13.03 8.99 -2.88
N ARG A 213 14.20 8.40 -3.12
CA ARG A 213 14.94 8.61 -4.38
C ARG A 213 14.13 8.13 -5.59
N LEU A 214 13.45 6.98 -5.44
CA LEU A 214 12.57 6.48 -6.51
C LEU A 214 11.29 7.32 -6.63
N ALA A 215 10.69 7.76 -5.52
CA ALA A 215 9.56 8.68 -5.52
C ALA A 215 9.86 9.98 -6.27
N LYS A 216 11.07 10.55 -6.08
CA LYS A 216 11.52 11.72 -6.83
C LYS A 216 11.57 11.47 -8.34
N LYS A 217 12.01 10.26 -8.75
CA LYS A 217 12.00 9.86 -10.18
C LYS A 217 10.55 9.68 -10.71
N THR A 218 9.67 9.08 -9.88
CA THR A 218 8.26 8.88 -10.19
C THR A 218 7.55 10.21 -10.43
N LEU A 219 7.85 11.21 -9.59
CA LEU A 219 7.18 12.50 -9.58
C LEU A 219 7.84 13.59 -10.44
N LYS A 220 8.93 13.29 -11.13
CA LYS A 220 9.80 14.28 -11.82
C LYS A 220 9.08 15.20 -12.83
N HIS A 221 7.92 14.80 -13.34
CA HIS A 221 7.14 15.59 -14.30
C HIS A 221 6.12 16.54 -13.63
N TRP A 222 5.98 16.42 -12.31
CA TRP A 222 5.04 17.21 -11.53
C TRP A 222 5.74 18.35 -10.80
N SER A 223 5.00 19.41 -10.49
CA SER A 223 5.41 20.50 -9.61
C SER A 223 4.59 20.48 -8.32
N ARG A 224 4.95 21.34 -7.36
CA ARG A 224 4.24 21.48 -6.08
C ARG A 224 4.14 20.13 -5.34
N PHE A 225 5.25 19.43 -5.22
CA PHE A 225 5.41 18.32 -4.31
C PHE A 225 6.70 18.49 -3.50
N GLU A 226 6.70 17.91 -2.32
CA GLU A 226 7.84 17.82 -1.42
C GLU A 226 8.03 16.38 -0.98
N LEU A 227 9.28 15.96 -0.78
CA LEU A 227 9.62 14.65 -0.24
C LEU A 227 10.51 14.85 0.98
N VAL A 228 10.06 14.34 2.12
CA VAL A 228 10.71 14.45 3.42
C VAL A 228 11.17 13.08 3.89
N HIS A 229 12.45 12.96 4.27
CA HIS A 229 12.97 11.78 4.93
C HIS A 229 12.70 11.90 6.44
N GLY A 230 11.84 11.05 6.99
CA GLY A 230 11.44 11.16 8.39
C GLY A 230 10.59 10.01 8.89
N ASN A 231 10.42 9.97 10.20
CA ASN A 231 9.63 8.96 10.90
C ASN A 231 8.20 9.46 11.14
N GLY A 232 7.21 8.62 10.82
CA GLY A 232 5.79 8.90 11.05
C GLY A 232 5.40 9.06 12.52
N GLU A 233 6.23 8.60 13.45
CA GLU A 233 6.04 8.78 14.89
C GLU A 233 6.38 10.20 15.39
N ASN A 234 7.08 11.00 14.57
CA ASN A 234 7.47 12.38 14.89
C ASN A 234 7.55 13.17 13.58
N LEU A 235 6.43 13.68 13.14
CA LEU A 235 6.31 14.38 11.86
C LEU A 235 6.93 15.78 11.96
N PRO A 236 7.86 16.16 11.05
CA PRO A 236 8.51 17.46 11.06
C PRO A 236 7.62 18.56 10.46
N PHE A 237 6.34 18.53 10.77
CA PHE A 237 5.35 19.50 10.31
C PHE A 237 4.66 20.15 11.50
N SER A 238 4.25 21.39 11.33
CA SER A 238 3.49 22.12 12.36
C SER A 238 2.10 21.52 12.55
N ASP A 239 1.51 21.78 13.69
CA ASP A 239 0.12 21.44 13.96
C ASP A 239 -0.79 22.04 12.89
N GLU A 240 -1.86 21.35 12.56
CA GLU A 240 -2.92 21.84 11.67
C GLU A 240 -2.45 22.35 10.31
N SER A 241 -1.42 21.68 9.72
CA SER A 241 -0.79 22.06 8.45
C SER A 241 -1.51 21.51 7.23
N PHE A 242 -2.22 20.38 7.36
CA PHE A 242 -2.76 19.64 6.24
C PHE A 242 -4.29 19.56 6.25
N ASP A 243 -4.89 19.72 5.06
CA ASP A 243 -6.33 19.52 4.84
C ASP A 243 -6.70 18.03 4.76
N ALA A 244 -5.77 17.23 4.29
CA ALA A 244 -5.91 15.77 4.28
C ALA A 244 -4.55 15.08 4.50
N VAL A 245 -4.61 13.90 5.14
CA VAL A 245 -3.49 12.96 5.26
C VAL A 245 -3.95 11.62 4.68
N SER A 246 -3.15 11.05 3.80
CA SER A 246 -3.28 9.65 3.36
C SER A 246 -2.20 8.79 4.03
N CYS A 247 -2.57 7.57 4.40
CA CYS A 247 -1.65 6.54 4.84
C CYS A 247 -2.08 5.21 4.25
N ILE A 248 -1.24 4.62 3.40
CA ILE A 248 -1.59 3.46 2.60
C ILE A 248 -0.58 2.35 2.85
N TYR A 249 -1.06 1.22 3.43
CA TYR A 249 -0.28 0.00 3.69
C TYR A 249 0.93 0.23 4.60
N LEU A 250 0.70 0.88 5.76
CA LEU A 250 1.71 1.09 6.78
C LEU A 250 1.40 0.37 8.10
N PHE A 251 0.15 0.43 8.57
CA PHE A 251 -0.17 0.08 9.94
C PHE A 251 0.05 -1.41 10.24
N HIS A 252 -0.13 -2.27 9.27
CA HIS A 252 0.15 -3.71 9.41
C HIS A 252 1.64 -4.02 9.61
N GLU A 253 2.53 -3.09 9.27
CA GLU A 253 3.99 -3.20 9.45
C GLU A 253 4.49 -2.57 10.76
N LEU A 254 3.62 -1.98 11.56
CA LEU A 254 3.98 -1.27 12.77
C LEU A 254 3.60 -2.05 14.04
N PRO A 255 4.44 -2.01 15.09
CA PRO A 255 4.03 -2.42 16.43
C PRO A 255 2.87 -1.55 16.95
N ARG A 256 2.01 -2.12 17.81
CA ARG A 256 0.83 -1.42 18.36
C ARG A 256 1.15 -0.06 19.03
N PRO A 257 2.21 0.10 19.84
CA PRO A 257 2.55 1.42 20.38
C PRO A 257 2.91 2.44 19.30
N VAL A 258 3.59 1.99 18.24
CA VAL A 258 3.98 2.84 17.09
C VAL A 258 2.75 3.27 16.29
N ARG A 259 1.77 2.36 16.07
CA ARG A 259 0.48 2.72 15.44
C ARG A 259 -0.21 3.85 16.19
N ARG A 260 -0.18 3.83 17.53
CA ARG A 260 -0.75 4.89 18.37
C ARG A 260 0.00 6.21 18.19
N ASN A 261 1.33 6.19 18.22
CA ASN A 261 2.14 7.40 18.04
C ASN A 261 1.88 8.03 16.67
N VAL A 262 1.90 7.22 15.60
CA VAL A 262 1.61 7.66 14.23
C VAL A 262 0.19 8.23 14.12
N THR A 263 -0.80 7.61 14.76
CA THR A 263 -2.19 8.10 14.77
C THR A 263 -2.29 9.48 15.43
N ASN A 264 -1.61 9.69 16.55
CA ASN A 264 -1.59 10.97 17.26
C ASN A 264 -0.90 12.06 16.41
N GLU A 265 0.18 11.74 15.72
CA GLU A 265 0.87 12.68 14.83
C GLU A 265 0.01 13.05 13.62
N ILE A 266 -0.69 12.08 13.02
CA ILE A 266 -1.67 12.36 11.94
C ILE A 266 -2.75 13.31 12.46
N TYR A 267 -3.28 13.07 13.66
CA TYR A 267 -4.29 13.95 14.25
C TYR A 267 -3.74 15.36 14.50
N ARG A 268 -2.51 15.47 15.04
CA ARG A 268 -1.86 16.74 15.32
C ARG A 268 -1.71 17.62 14.06
N VAL A 269 -1.18 17.02 12.98
CA VAL A 269 -0.87 17.78 11.75
C VAL A 269 -2.09 18.08 10.88
N LEU A 270 -3.21 17.40 11.09
CA LEU A 270 -4.47 17.68 10.40
C LEU A 270 -5.12 18.95 10.93
N LYS A 271 -5.63 19.78 10.02
CA LYS A 271 -6.49 20.91 10.34
C LYS A 271 -7.83 20.44 10.94
N PRO A 272 -8.53 21.29 11.73
CA PRO A 272 -9.91 21.00 12.14
C PRO A 272 -10.78 20.69 10.91
N LYS A 273 -11.61 19.64 10.99
CA LYS A 273 -12.41 19.07 9.88
C LYS A 273 -11.56 18.50 8.74
N GLY A 274 -10.24 18.37 8.90
CA GLY A 274 -9.34 17.68 7.99
C GLY A 274 -9.67 16.19 7.89
N ARG A 275 -9.29 15.57 6.79
CA ARG A 275 -9.60 14.16 6.55
C ARG A 275 -8.37 13.29 6.61
N PHE A 276 -8.47 12.20 7.35
CA PHE A 276 -7.51 11.11 7.30
C PHE A 276 -8.07 9.98 6.44
N ILE A 277 -7.35 9.66 5.36
CA ILE A 277 -7.65 8.56 4.44
C ILE A 277 -6.73 7.40 4.80
N PHE A 278 -7.25 6.44 5.50
CA PHE A 278 -6.56 5.23 5.90
C PHE A 278 -6.88 4.11 4.92
N VAL A 279 -5.85 3.47 4.37
CA VAL A 279 -5.98 2.26 3.55
C VAL A 279 -4.99 1.23 4.02
N ASP A 280 -5.47 0.08 4.42
CA ASP A 280 -4.61 -1.02 4.85
C ASP A 280 -5.27 -2.37 4.58
N SER A 281 -4.63 -3.46 4.95
CA SER A 281 -5.19 -4.79 4.86
C SER A 281 -6.55 -4.89 5.55
N LEU A 282 -7.38 -5.80 5.06
CA LEU A 282 -8.59 -6.21 5.76
C LEU A 282 -8.24 -6.75 7.16
N GLN A 283 -9.19 -6.63 8.07
CA GLN A 283 -9.19 -7.33 9.35
C GLN A 283 -10.21 -8.47 9.36
N PRO A 284 -10.10 -9.45 10.26
CA PRO A 284 -11.06 -10.53 10.38
C PRO A 284 -12.49 -9.99 10.53
N GLY A 285 -13.42 -10.55 9.72
CA GLY A 285 -14.80 -10.11 9.68
C GLY A 285 -15.12 -9.04 8.64
N ASP A 286 -14.15 -8.29 8.10
CA ASP A 286 -14.38 -7.34 7.00
C ASP A 286 -14.89 -8.06 5.73
N HIS A 287 -14.38 -9.25 5.50
CA HIS A 287 -14.81 -10.17 4.42
C HIS A 287 -14.54 -11.62 4.83
N PRO A 288 -15.48 -12.27 5.54
CA PRO A 288 -15.27 -13.61 6.11
C PRO A 288 -14.67 -14.66 5.18
N PRO A 289 -15.01 -14.70 3.85
CA PRO A 289 -14.35 -15.62 2.92
C PRO A 289 -12.82 -15.50 2.85
N PHE A 290 -12.25 -14.34 3.21
CA PHE A 290 -10.80 -14.08 3.15
C PHE A 290 -10.09 -14.23 4.50
N ASP A 291 -10.82 -14.44 5.62
CA ASP A 291 -10.23 -14.50 6.96
C ASP A 291 -9.13 -15.56 7.08
N SER A 292 -9.28 -16.71 6.41
CA SER A 292 -8.26 -17.76 6.38
C SER A 292 -6.98 -17.33 5.65
N LEU A 293 -7.10 -16.52 4.58
CA LEU A 293 -5.94 -15.96 3.88
C LEU A 293 -5.22 -14.93 4.74
N LEU A 294 -5.98 -14.05 5.42
CA LEU A 294 -5.41 -13.06 6.33
C LEU A 294 -4.62 -13.73 7.45
N ALA A 295 -5.20 -14.76 8.07
CA ALA A 295 -4.55 -15.52 9.13
C ALA A 295 -3.28 -16.27 8.65
N HIS A 296 -3.23 -16.67 7.38
CA HIS A 296 -2.08 -17.37 6.81
C HIS A 296 -0.96 -16.43 6.35
N PHE A 297 -1.28 -15.20 5.98
CA PHE A 297 -0.39 -14.23 5.35
C PHE A 297 0.92 -14.00 6.12
N PRO A 298 0.93 -13.76 7.47
CA PRO A 298 2.15 -13.50 8.21
C PRO A 298 3.17 -14.64 8.18
N TYR A 299 2.69 -15.87 8.04
CA TYR A 299 3.57 -17.05 7.95
C TYR A 299 4.19 -17.21 6.57
N ALA A 300 3.46 -16.80 5.52
CA ALA A 300 3.92 -16.91 4.15
C ALA A 300 4.91 -15.80 3.76
N THR A 301 4.81 -14.61 4.37
CA THR A 301 5.45 -13.40 3.88
C THR A 301 6.38 -12.70 4.88
N HIS A 302 6.59 -13.23 6.09
CA HIS A 302 7.28 -12.54 7.18
C HIS A 302 6.77 -11.13 7.41
N GLU A 303 5.60 -11.06 8.02
CA GLU A 303 4.98 -9.83 8.50
C GLU A 303 4.93 -9.85 10.03
N PRO A 304 5.97 -9.37 10.72
CA PRO A 304 6.14 -9.62 12.16
C PRO A 304 5.05 -8.96 13.01
N PHE A 305 4.41 -7.90 12.52
CA PHE A 305 3.39 -7.15 13.25
C PHE A 305 1.98 -7.37 12.73
N TYR A 306 1.83 -8.15 11.66
CA TYR A 306 0.56 -8.35 10.98
C TYR A 306 -0.48 -9.10 11.85
N THR A 307 -0.06 -10.13 12.58
CA THR A 307 -0.95 -10.84 13.50
C THR A 307 -1.49 -9.92 14.61
N ASP A 308 -0.64 -9.04 15.15
CA ASP A 308 -1.07 -8.04 16.12
C ASP A 308 -2.00 -7.00 15.49
N PHE A 309 -1.74 -6.61 14.24
CA PHE A 309 -2.62 -5.72 13.46
C PHE A 309 -4.00 -6.35 13.22
N LEU A 310 -4.08 -7.63 12.86
CA LEU A 310 -5.36 -8.33 12.66
C LEU A 310 -6.23 -8.35 13.94
N ASN A 311 -5.61 -8.32 15.11
CA ASN A 311 -6.28 -8.35 16.41
C ASN A 311 -6.37 -6.97 17.08
N ASP A 312 -6.02 -5.89 16.37
CA ASP A 312 -6.10 -4.54 16.90
C ASP A 312 -7.48 -3.92 16.58
N ASP A 313 -8.05 -3.22 17.54
CA ASP A 313 -9.26 -2.44 17.32
C ASP A 313 -8.90 -1.07 16.74
N LEU A 314 -8.78 -1.02 15.41
CA LEU A 314 -8.43 0.21 14.69
C LEU A 314 -9.48 1.32 14.87
N GLU A 315 -10.76 0.96 15.01
CA GLU A 315 -11.80 1.97 15.23
C GLU A 315 -11.64 2.61 16.61
N HIS A 316 -11.40 1.80 17.61
CA HIS A 316 -11.09 2.30 18.96
C HIS A 316 -9.81 3.13 18.97
N LEU A 317 -8.75 2.67 18.28
CA LEU A 317 -7.48 3.40 18.16
C LEU A 317 -7.72 4.81 17.61
N PHE A 318 -8.43 4.93 16.50
CA PHE A 318 -8.68 6.23 15.86
C PHE A 318 -9.63 7.11 16.68
N ARG A 319 -10.71 6.55 17.26
CA ARG A 319 -11.62 7.29 18.14
C ARG A 319 -10.89 7.81 19.39
N SER A 320 -10.01 7.03 19.98
CA SER A 320 -9.23 7.42 21.16
C SER A 320 -8.26 8.57 20.89
N ALA A 321 -7.81 8.75 19.64
CA ALA A 321 -7.02 9.88 19.20
C ALA A 321 -7.86 11.14 18.87
N GLY A 322 -9.19 11.03 18.88
CA GLY A 322 -10.12 12.13 18.62
C GLY A 322 -10.79 12.10 17.24
N PHE A 323 -10.53 11.10 16.40
CA PHE A 323 -11.16 11.01 15.08
C PHE A 323 -12.63 10.55 15.14
N GLY A 324 -13.48 11.21 14.34
CA GLY A 324 -14.77 10.67 13.94
C GLY A 324 -14.62 9.75 12.70
N ILE A 325 -15.26 8.57 12.72
CA ILE A 325 -15.29 7.69 11.55
C ILE A 325 -16.41 8.14 10.62
N HIS A 326 -16.09 8.51 9.39
CA HIS A 326 -17.05 8.99 8.40
C HIS A 326 -17.53 7.87 7.47
N SER A 327 -16.64 7.03 6.99
CA SER A 327 -16.97 5.87 6.16
C SER A 327 -15.98 4.74 6.34
N LEU A 328 -16.46 3.52 6.09
CA LEU A 328 -15.69 2.29 6.03
C LEU A 328 -16.11 1.55 4.76
N GLU A 329 -15.13 1.24 3.91
CA GLU A 329 -15.32 0.58 2.64
C GLU A 329 -14.29 -0.52 2.44
N ARG A 330 -14.62 -1.49 1.60
CA ARG A 330 -13.71 -2.57 1.19
C ARG A 330 -13.36 -2.43 -0.29
N ALA A 331 -12.11 -2.67 -0.63
CA ALA A 331 -11.62 -2.75 -2.01
C ALA A 331 -10.67 -3.94 -2.17
N PHE A 332 -11.19 -5.11 -2.56
CA PHE A 332 -10.48 -6.38 -2.64
C PHE A 332 -9.86 -6.75 -1.27
N PHE A 333 -8.54 -6.78 -1.14
CA PHE A 333 -7.85 -7.02 0.14
C PHE A 333 -7.65 -5.78 1.00
N SER A 334 -8.24 -4.65 0.65
CA SER A 334 -8.05 -3.40 1.37
C SER A 334 -9.29 -2.94 2.10
N ARG A 335 -9.09 -2.52 3.35
CA ARG A 335 -10.00 -1.73 4.17
C ARG A 335 -9.69 -0.25 3.93
N ILE A 336 -10.69 0.54 3.61
CA ILE A 336 -10.56 1.98 3.37
C ILE A 336 -11.41 2.68 4.42
N MET A 337 -10.78 3.48 5.27
CA MET A 337 -11.49 4.28 6.25
C MET A 337 -11.28 5.77 5.95
N THR A 338 -12.36 6.52 6.02
CA THR A 338 -12.31 7.99 6.02
C THR A 338 -12.62 8.48 7.41
N LEU A 339 -11.67 9.23 7.99
CA LEU A 339 -11.79 9.76 9.34
C LEU A 339 -11.73 11.29 9.28
N ILE A 340 -12.36 11.93 10.25
CA ILE A 340 -12.46 13.41 10.35
C ILE A 340 -11.93 13.83 11.72
N LYS A 341 -11.00 14.82 11.70
CA LYS A 341 -10.56 15.53 12.90
C LYS A 341 -11.63 16.50 13.39
#